data_54599b284b011660187a87942c0d9dc5
#
_entry.id   54599b284b011660187a87942c0d9dc5
#
_cell.length_a   1.000
_cell.length_b   1.000
_cell.length_c   1.000
_cell.angle_alpha   90.00
_cell.angle_beta   90.00
_cell.angle_gamma   90.00
#
_symmetry.space_group_name_H-M   'P 1'
#
loop_
_entity.id
_entity.type
_entity.pdbx_description
1 polymer ?
#
loop_
_entity_poly.entity_id
_entity_poly.type
_entity_poly.pdbx_seq_one_letter_code
_entity_poly.pdbx_strand_id
1 'polypeptide(L)'
;MRFLLLGCRLAILTIAAGCQFARSGPSRPSPATSPSQPSTGATYERGIVPRPAPPLPVVPLVDGPLVPTVVFPSANQTIPVRDSNFVFGSIGNGRASLTINGAPVTVAPNGTFLAYLPVPSAASPRYTLVARKGADSASLVVPIRVLPPRPDLSLSGRLLVDSSSVSPRGSTMTLREGEPIRVTVRAPVNAVAWVSVGDLNFPLVNTSGNLFATDVDAGTLHLGATLVVARAPDTVRFSLTRPGTVNPRPTYVSLGDLAAQADTDAVVIGRSTPGGTYKWMLIPGTIVEETGRVGDNVRVRFDSQLEVWVDSTSVRPLSPNFPAPRRTVGSMSLVPAPQWVDVVMPIQTPPPFLVEQQRDHITLTLYGTQASPEIIKFLQNDSLVRMINWVPEASDRVRLSFELTRAPFGYLAMYDPARGFILRLRRPPRVSVARPLQGLTITVDPGHPPGGAVGPTRLSEPEGVLPVAMKVRDMLEQRGARVILTRTNMDPVDLHLRSVIARQTNSSALVSIHLNAFGDGVNPFPNVGTSTLFFHPQSEPLARLVQAGMMREMGLRDLGIHYQNIAIGRTTWMPSIICEGAFLMVPEQENALKTPEFQERYARGVVDGIEAYFRTLAR
;
A
#
# COMPACT_ATOMS: atom_id res chain seq x y z
N MET A 1 55.27 18.55 -45.47
CA MET A 1 55.22 19.79 -46.27
C MET A 1 54.01 20.61 -45.88
N ARG A 2 54.27 21.75 -45.24
CA ARG A 2 53.53 23.04 -45.15
C ARG A 2 51.98 22.98 -45.08
N PHE A 3 51.37 23.29 -43.90
CA PHE A 3 50.82 24.56 -43.47
C PHE A 3 49.66 25.12 -44.27
N LEU A 4 48.47 25.27 -43.69
CA LEU A 4 47.84 26.58 -43.55
C LEU A 4 46.70 26.53 -42.51
N LEU A 5 46.86 27.33 -41.48
CA LEU A 5 45.88 27.75 -40.48
C LEU A 5 44.97 28.83 -41.12
N LEU A 6 43.67 28.77 -40.82
CA LEU A 6 42.83 29.96 -40.85
C LEU A 6 41.85 29.90 -39.67
N GLY A 7 42.01 30.84 -38.77
CA GLY A 7 41.17 31.03 -37.61
C GLY A 7 39.92 31.85 -37.96
N CYS A 8 38.85 31.61 -37.26
CA CYS A 8 37.70 32.51 -37.20
C CYS A 8 37.32 32.73 -35.74
N ARG A 9 37.26 34.00 -35.38
CA ARG A 9 37.09 34.54 -34.02
C ARG A 9 35.66 34.35 -33.51
N LEU A 10 35.58 33.90 -32.26
CA LEU A 10 34.39 33.76 -31.47
C LEU A 10 34.00 35.13 -30.91
N ALA A 11 32.80 35.60 -31.16
CA ALA A 11 32.20 36.75 -30.47
C ALA A 11 31.40 36.27 -29.27
N ILE A 12 31.87 36.62 -28.09
CA ILE A 12 31.18 36.36 -26.82
C ILE A 12 30.19 37.49 -26.60
N LEU A 13 28.91 37.16 -26.56
CA LEU A 13 27.84 38.06 -26.10
C LEU A 13 27.51 37.70 -24.66
N THR A 14 27.99 38.52 -23.74
CA THR A 14 27.60 38.48 -22.32
C THR A 14 26.27 39.19 -22.13
N ILE A 15 25.23 38.43 -21.76
CA ILE A 15 24.00 39.00 -21.24
C ILE A 15 24.03 38.80 -19.73
N ALA A 16 24.23 39.91 -19.01
CA ALA A 16 24.10 39.99 -17.58
C ALA A 16 22.60 40.13 -17.23
N ALA A 17 22.01 39.08 -16.65
CA ALA A 17 20.72 39.17 -16.00
C ALA A 17 20.94 39.25 -14.49
N GLY A 18 20.72 40.43 -13.92
CA GLY A 18 20.82 40.69 -12.49
C GLY A 18 19.65 40.01 -11.75
N CYS A 19 19.97 39.06 -10.89
CA CYS A 19 19.05 38.58 -9.86
C CYS A 19 19.10 39.52 -8.66
N GLN A 20 18.07 40.33 -8.47
CA GLN A 20 17.80 41.00 -7.20
C GLN A 20 17.33 39.98 -6.17
N PHE A 21 18.13 39.75 -5.14
CA PHE A 21 17.68 39.04 -3.95
C PHE A 21 16.72 39.93 -3.14
N ALA A 22 15.43 39.63 -3.23
CA ALA A 22 14.44 40.12 -2.28
C ALA A 22 14.58 39.33 -0.97
N ARG A 23 14.94 39.97 0.11
CA ARG A 23 14.88 39.44 1.48
C ARG A 23 13.41 39.21 1.84
N SER A 24 12.95 37.95 1.86
CA SER A 24 11.67 37.58 2.47
C SER A 24 11.88 37.32 3.97
N GLY A 25 11.22 38.10 4.79
CA GLY A 25 11.10 37.87 6.24
C GLY A 25 10.25 36.60 6.52
N PRO A 26 10.22 36.11 7.78
CA PRO A 26 9.57 34.85 8.11
C PRO A 26 8.07 34.94 7.87
N SER A 27 7.59 34.19 6.91
CA SER A 27 6.17 33.99 6.65
C SER A 27 5.54 33.16 7.77
N ARG A 28 4.48 33.71 8.38
CA ARG A 28 3.56 32.97 9.25
C ARG A 28 3.06 31.72 8.49
N PRO A 29 2.88 30.57 9.18
CA PRO A 29 2.25 29.43 8.55
C PRO A 29 0.80 29.79 8.15
N SER A 30 0.52 29.72 6.86
CA SER A 30 -0.84 29.79 6.34
C SER A 30 -1.64 28.59 6.87
N PRO A 31 -2.92 28.75 7.20
CA PRO A 31 -3.77 27.65 7.58
C PRO A 31 -3.81 26.63 6.44
N ALA A 32 -3.77 25.35 6.81
CA ALA A 32 -3.85 24.24 5.87
C ALA A 32 -5.01 24.45 4.90
N THR A 33 -4.69 24.56 3.63
CA THR A 33 -5.68 24.54 2.56
C THR A 33 -6.42 23.23 2.61
N SER A 34 -7.72 23.30 2.81
CA SER A 34 -8.65 22.19 2.61
C SER A 34 -8.36 21.54 1.26
N PRO A 35 -8.43 20.20 1.15
CA PRO A 35 -8.27 19.53 -0.12
C PRO A 35 -9.29 20.11 -1.10
N SER A 36 -8.79 20.58 -2.24
CA SER A 36 -9.60 21.06 -3.36
C SER A 36 -10.65 20.01 -3.70
N GLN A 37 -11.90 20.43 -3.75
CA GLN A 37 -13.00 19.62 -4.27
C GLN A 37 -12.59 19.09 -5.65
N PRO A 38 -12.80 17.79 -5.92
CA PRO A 38 -12.58 17.26 -7.26
C PRO A 38 -13.49 17.99 -8.24
N SER A 39 -12.92 18.47 -9.34
CA SER A 39 -13.64 19.11 -10.42
C SER A 39 -14.80 18.22 -10.88
N THR A 40 -16.00 18.72 -10.78
CA THR A 40 -17.23 18.15 -11.34
C THR A 40 -17.17 18.22 -12.87
N GLY A 41 -16.50 17.25 -13.48
CA GLY A 41 -16.36 17.09 -14.93
C GLY A 41 -16.81 15.72 -15.42
N ALA A 42 -17.85 15.14 -14.82
CA ALA A 42 -18.54 14.00 -15.40
C ALA A 42 -19.76 14.54 -16.16
N THR A 43 -19.71 14.53 -17.48
CA THR A 43 -20.89 14.68 -18.33
C THR A 43 -21.82 13.49 -18.07
N TYR A 44 -22.76 13.68 -17.17
CA TYR A 44 -23.89 12.77 -17.00
C TYR A 44 -24.76 12.87 -18.27
N GLU A 45 -25.07 11.72 -18.86
CA GLU A 45 -26.10 11.63 -19.88
C GLU A 45 -27.40 12.27 -19.34
N ARG A 46 -27.94 13.24 -20.10
CA ARG A 46 -29.20 13.88 -19.77
C ARG A 46 -30.31 12.83 -19.79
N GLY A 47 -30.88 12.52 -18.64
CA GLY A 47 -32.11 11.74 -18.60
C GLY A 47 -32.49 11.08 -17.28
N ILE A 48 -31.57 10.88 -16.34
CA ILE A 48 -31.91 10.25 -15.05
C ILE A 48 -31.56 11.24 -13.93
N VAL A 49 -32.59 11.87 -13.35
CA VAL A 49 -32.42 12.57 -12.07
C VAL A 49 -31.98 11.51 -11.05
N PRO A 50 -30.78 11.62 -10.45
CA PRO A 50 -30.35 10.62 -9.48
C PRO A 50 -31.34 10.60 -8.33
N ARG A 51 -31.99 9.46 -8.10
CA ARG A 51 -32.83 9.27 -6.92
C ARG A 51 -31.90 9.39 -5.70
N PRO A 52 -32.17 10.26 -4.73
CA PRO A 52 -31.34 10.32 -3.53
C PRO A 52 -31.32 8.94 -2.87
N ALA A 53 -30.15 8.49 -2.46
CA ALA A 53 -30.00 7.23 -1.76
C ALA A 53 -30.84 7.24 -0.49
N PRO A 54 -31.49 6.12 -0.12
CA PRO A 54 -32.29 6.07 1.09
C PRO A 54 -31.41 6.29 2.33
N PRO A 55 -31.96 6.90 3.41
CA PRO A 55 -31.23 7.08 4.66
C PRO A 55 -30.82 5.73 5.27
N LEU A 56 -29.88 5.73 6.21
CA LEU A 56 -29.54 4.53 6.97
C LEU A 56 -30.75 4.02 7.74
N PRO A 57 -30.84 2.70 7.98
CA PRO A 57 -31.83 2.12 8.89
C PRO A 57 -31.77 2.78 10.26
N VAL A 58 -32.92 3.02 10.86
CA VAL A 58 -33.02 3.65 12.17
C VAL A 58 -32.36 2.76 13.22
N VAL A 59 -31.53 3.38 14.07
CA VAL A 59 -30.91 2.68 15.21
C VAL A 59 -32.00 2.44 16.27
N PRO A 60 -32.31 1.19 16.64
CA PRO A 60 -33.34 0.90 17.62
C PRO A 60 -32.94 1.42 19.02
N LEU A 61 -33.94 1.93 19.78
CA LEU A 61 -33.70 2.35 21.14
C LEU A 61 -33.55 1.11 22.03
N VAL A 62 -32.45 1.05 22.78
CA VAL A 62 -32.23 0.05 23.83
C VAL A 62 -32.33 0.73 25.19
N ASP A 63 -33.26 0.27 26.03
CA ASP A 63 -33.46 0.73 27.40
C ASP A 63 -33.08 -0.41 28.39
N GLY A 64 -31.82 -0.84 28.31
CA GLY A 64 -31.24 -1.89 29.14
C GLY A 64 -30.60 -1.37 30.44
N PRO A 65 -29.97 -2.25 31.22
CA PRO A 65 -29.17 -1.87 32.37
C PRO A 65 -27.93 -1.09 31.95
N LEU A 66 -27.42 -0.24 32.87
CA LEU A 66 -26.14 0.45 32.65
C LEU A 66 -24.97 -0.54 32.78
N VAL A 67 -24.40 -0.98 31.65
CA VAL A 67 -23.27 -1.90 31.62
C VAL A 67 -22.20 -1.31 30.68
N PRO A 68 -21.38 -0.36 31.16
CA PRO A 68 -20.32 0.22 30.34
C PRO A 68 -19.29 -0.85 29.89
N THR A 69 -19.02 -0.90 28.60
CA THR A 69 -18.00 -1.74 27.98
C THR A 69 -17.21 -0.92 26.96
N VAL A 70 -15.92 -1.20 26.84
CA VAL A 70 -15.06 -0.61 25.81
C VAL A 70 -14.55 -1.75 24.92
N VAL A 71 -14.68 -1.57 23.63
CA VAL A 71 -14.14 -2.49 22.61
C VAL A 71 -12.75 -2.03 22.21
N PHE A 72 -12.58 -0.72 22.04
CA PHE A 72 -11.30 -0.12 21.71
C PHE A 72 -11.10 1.19 22.49
N PRO A 73 -9.91 1.40 23.09
CA PRO A 73 -8.82 0.43 23.22
C PRO A 73 -9.16 -0.68 24.22
N SER A 74 -8.55 -1.86 24.02
CA SER A 74 -8.64 -2.92 25.02
C SER A 74 -7.82 -2.57 26.26
N ALA A 75 -8.15 -3.18 27.41
CA ALA A 75 -7.40 -2.97 28.64
C ALA A 75 -5.90 -3.32 28.45
N ASN A 76 -5.02 -2.42 28.94
CA ASN A 76 -3.57 -2.50 28.82
C ASN A 76 -3.01 -2.42 27.37
N GLN A 77 -3.82 -2.06 26.39
CA GLN A 77 -3.35 -1.80 25.04
C GLN A 77 -2.40 -0.60 25.01
N THR A 78 -1.34 -0.70 24.23
CA THR A 78 -0.45 0.44 23.96
C THR A 78 -1.06 1.34 22.89
N ILE A 79 -1.23 2.62 23.21
CA ILE A 79 -1.68 3.64 22.26
C ILE A 79 -0.45 4.24 21.59
N PRO A 80 -0.25 4.03 20.28
CA PRO A 80 0.97 4.43 19.57
C PRO A 80 0.99 5.91 19.16
N VAL A 81 0.00 6.70 19.62
CA VAL A 81 -0.13 8.14 19.37
C VAL A 81 -0.10 8.92 20.67
N ARG A 82 0.18 10.24 20.60
CA ARG A 82 0.37 11.10 21.78
C ARG A 82 -0.70 12.14 21.97
N ASP A 83 -1.38 12.56 20.90
CA ASP A 83 -2.29 13.72 20.96
C ASP A 83 -3.72 13.31 21.26
N SER A 84 -4.38 12.62 20.34
CA SER A 84 -5.77 12.17 20.50
C SER A 84 -5.97 10.82 19.85
N ASN A 85 -6.93 10.06 20.37
CA ASN A 85 -7.33 8.77 19.81
C ASN A 85 -8.83 8.55 20.00
N PHE A 86 -9.39 7.60 19.25
CA PHE A 86 -10.78 7.22 19.40
C PHE A 86 -10.96 6.16 20.50
N VAL A 87 -12.16 6.19 21.09
CA VAL A 87 -12.63 5.21 22.08
C VAL A 87 -14.05 4.83 21.68
N PHE A 88 -14.36 3.56 21.59
CA PHE A 88 -15.73 3.12 21.28
C PHE A 88 -16.13 1.86 22.05
N GLY A 89 -17.44 1.69 22.21
CA GLY A 89 -18.04 0.61 22.94
C GLY A 89 -19.54 0.82 23.18
N SER A 90 -20.05 0.31 24.29
CA SER A 90 -21.46 0.43 24.65
C SER A 90 -21.62 0.69 26.14
N ILE A 91 -22.70 1.38 26.53
CA ILE A 91 -23.13 1.53 27.93
C ILE A 91 -24.42 0.75 28.23
N GLY A 92 -24.94 0.01 27.21
CA GLY A 92 -26.15 -0.82 27.39
C GLY A 92 -27.48 -0.07 27.38
N ASN A 93 -27.47 1.26 27.33
CA ASN A 93 -28.69 2.06 27.42
C ASN A 93 -28.59 3.34 26.57
N GLY A 94 -29.50 3.50 25.62
CA GLY A 94 -29.55 4.64 24.71
C GLY A 94 -30.18 5.91 25.26
N ARG A 95 -30.77 5.85 26.49
CA ARG A 95 -31.31 7.02 27.19
C ARG A 95 -30.35 7.59 28.23
N ALA A 96 -29.23 6.93 28.46
CA ALA A 96 -28.25 7.34 29.44
C ALA A 96 -27.25 8.35 28.87
N SER A 97 -26.71 9.19 29.73
CA SER A 97 -25.58 10.06 29.41
C SER A 97 -24.25 9.34 29.70
N LEU A 98 -23.21 9.71 28.96
CA LEU A 98 -21.86 9.17 29.13
C LEU A 98 -20.84 10.31 29.23
N THR A 99 -19.93 10.19 30.19
CA THR A 99 -18.68 10.98 30.19
C THR A 99 -17.47 10.05 30.18
N ILE A 100 -16.42 10.45 29.49
CA ILE A 100 -15.10 9.76 29.48
C ILE A 100 -14.04 10.76 29.91
N ASN A 101 -13.36 10.49 31.03
CA ASN A 101 -12.42 11.41 31.68
C ASN A 101 -13.05 12.82 31.91
N GLY A 102 -14.35 12.87 32.22
CA GLY A 102 -15.12 14.09 32.42
C GLY A 102 -15.65 14.75 31.13
N ALA A 103 -15.17 14.38 29.96
CA ALA A 103 -15.68 14.90 28.70
C ALA A 103 -17.02 14.22 28.32
N PRO A 104 -18.08 14.97 27.94
CA PRO A 104 -19.32 14.39 27.47
C PRO A 104 -19.16 13.66 26.14
N VAL A 105 -19.83 12.51 26.02
CA VAL A 105 -19.79 11.64 24.83
C VAL A 105 -21.19 11.37 24.34
N THR A 106 -21.43 11.51 23.04
CA THR A 106 -22.70 11.17 22.41
C THR A 106 -22.96 9.67 22.47
N VAL A 107 -24.14 9.26 22.93
CA VAL A 107 -24.58 7.87 22.98
C VAL A 107 -25.65 7.67 21.90
N ALA A 108 -25.48 6.66 21.08
CA ALA A 108 -26.47 6.26 20.09
C ALA A 108 -27.70 5.62 20.76
N PRO A 109 -28.89 5.59 20.11
CA PRO A 109 -30.10 5.02 20.67
C PRO A 109 -29.96 3.58 21.20
N ASN A 110 -29.08 2.78 20.61
CA ASN A 110 -28.80 1.40 21.07
C ASN A 110 -27.78 1.32 22.22
N GLY A 111 -27.37 2.45 22.78
CA GLY A 111 -26.41 2.50 23.88
C GLY A 111 -24.97 2.43 23.50
N THR A 112 -24.65 2.39 22.20
CA THR A 112 -23.25 2.42 21.71
C THR A 112 -22.70 3.84 21.62
N PHE A 113 -21.38 3.97 21.60
CA PHE A 113 -20.72 5.26 21.48
C PHE A 113 -19.42 5.15 20.68
N LEU A 114 -19.04 6.26 20.04
CA LEU A 114 -17.73 6.53 19.46
C LEU A 114 -17.30 7.93 19.92
N ALA A 115 -16.12 8.04 20.50
CA ALA A 115 -15.54 9.29 20.95
C ALA A 115 -14.14 9.47 20.35
N TYR A 116 -13.71 10.72 20.15
CA TYR A 116 -12.34 11.08 19.80
C TYR A 116 -11.83 12.03 20.88
N LEU A 117 -10.87 11.58 21.67
CA LEU A 117 -10.47 12.20 22.92
C LEU A 117 -8.95 12.35 23.01
N PRO A 118 -8.45 13.35 23.78
CA PRO A 118 -7.04 13.42 24.11
C PRO A 118 -6.54 12.11 24.75
N VAL A 119 -5.34 11.68 24.36
CA VAL A 119 -4.68 10.54 25.00
C VAL A 119 -4.35 10.89 26.45
N PRO A 120 -4.77 10.08 27.44
CA PRO A 120 -4.48 10.30 28.84
C PRO A 120 -2.97 10.44 29.12
N SER A 121 -2.61 11.27 30.11
CA SER A 121 -1.22 11.47 30.48
C SER A 121 -0.56 10.20 31.04
N ALA A 122 0.76 10.10 30.91
CA ALA A 122 1.53 8.98 31.47
C ALA A 122 1.41 8.85 33.00
N ALA A 123 1.05 9.93 33.70
CA ALA A 123 0.80 9.91 35.15
C ALA A 123 -0.52 9.22 35.52
N SER A 124 -1.50 9.17 34.59
CA SER A 124 -2.78 8.52 34.80
C SER A 124 -3.28 7.89 33.49
N PRO A 125 -2.61 6.80 32.99
CA PRO A 125 -2.84 6.24 31.67
C PRO A 125 -4.10 5.37 31.66
N ARG A 126 -5.27 5.98 31.75
CA ARG A 126 -6.57 5.30 31.78
C ARG A 126 -7.68 6.15 31.21
N TYR A 127 -8.69 5.50 30.66
CA TYR A 127 -9.99 6.08 30.38
C TYR A 127 -10.97 5.69 31.50
N THR A 128 -11.65 6.67 32.09
CA THR A 128 -12.68 6.48 33.11
C THR A 128 -14.01 6.87 32.51
N LEU A 129 -14.88 5.89 32.32
CA LEU A 129 -16.22 6.04 31.80
C LEU A 129 -17.19 6.18 32.99
N VAL A 130 -18.13 7.12 32.89
CA VAL A 130 -19.26 7.24 33.85
C VAL A 130 -20.54 7.38 33.06
N ALA A 131 -21.39 6.38 33.14
CA ALA A 131 -22.74 6.38 32.55
C ALA A 131 -23.78 6.70 33.62
N ARG A 132 -24.80 7.53 33.30
CA ARG A 132 -25.83 7.94 34.22
C ARG A 132 -27.21 7.93 33.57
N LYS A 133 -28.24 7.45 34.34
CA LYS A 133 -29.64 7.50 33.94
C LYS A 133 -30.48 7.78 35.17
N GLY A 134 -30.99 9.01 35.31
CA GLY A 134 -31.69 9.46 36.54
C GLY A 134 -30.77 9.35 37.76
N ALA A 135 -31.17 8.56 38.76
CA ALA A 135 -30.40 8.29 39.99
C ALA A 135 -29.33 7.18 39.78
N ASP A 136 -29.46 6.37 38.74
CA ASP A 136 -28.57 5.25 38.48
C ASP A 136 -27.26 5.72 37.84
N SER A 137 -26.15 5.11 38.26
CA SER A 137 -24.87 5.34 37.67
C SER A 137 -24.01 4.07 37.62
N ALA A 138 -23.22 3.93 36.58
CA ALA A 138 -22.23 2.87 36.45
C ALA A 138 -20.91 3.46 35.93
N SER A 139 -19.78 2.91 36.40
CA SER A 139 -18.46 3.36 35.98
C SER A 139 -17.60 2.19 35.53
N LEU A 140 -16.69 2.49 34.60
CA LEU A 140 -15.68 1.56 34.10
C LEU A 140 -14.33 2.29 33.96
N VAL A 141 -13.26 1.67 34.45
CA VAL A 141 -11.91 2.15 34.26
C VAL A 141 -11.18 1.21 33.31
N VAL A 142 -10.65 1.76 32.22
CA VAL A 142 -9.87 1.04 31.22
C VAL A 142 -8.42 1.52 31.28
N PRO A 143 -7.51 0.76 31.89
CA PRO A 143 -6.10 1.09 31.90
C PRO A 143 -5.52 0.91 30.48
N ILE A 144 -4.60 1.80 30.10
CA ILE A 144 -3.89 1.74 28.81
C ILE A 144 -2.40 1.94 29.04
N ARG A 145 -1.60 1.70 28.02
CA ARG A 145 -0.19 2.10 27.97
C ARG A 145 -0.05 3.23 26.98
N VAL A 146 0.61 4.29 27.37
CA VAL A 146 0.86 5.46 26.53
C VAL A 146 2.36 5.57 26.22
N LEU A 147 2.67 6.16 25.07
CA LEU A 147 4.06 6.44 24.74
C LEU A 147 4.64 7.45 25.74
N PRO A 148 5.90 7.29 26.14
CA PRO A 148 6.55 8.29 26.99
C PRO A 148 6.49 9.66 26.30
N PRO A 149 6.39 10.76 27.07
CA PRO A 149 6.44 12.09 26.49
C PRO A 149 7.75 12.26 25.71
N ARG A 150 7.70 13.04 24.63
CA ARG A 150 8.94 13.40 23.93
C ARG A 150 9.81 14.20 24.91
N PRO A 151 11.13 13.98 24.91
CA PRO A 151 12.01 14.79 25.74
C PRO A 151 11.86 16.27 25.35
N ASP A 152 11.82 17.14 26.34
CA ASP A 152 11.86 18.58 26.13
C ASP A 152 13.27 18.97 25.66
N LEU A 153 13.40 19.31 24.39
CA LEU A 153 14.64 19.73 23.76
C LEU A 153 14.87 21.25 23.95
N SER A 154 14.56 21.74 25.13
CA SER A 154 14.70 23.17 25.47
C SER A 154 16.15 23.64 25.42
N LEU A 155 16.32 24.96 25.22
CA LEU A 155 17.62 25.61 25.14
C LEU A 155 18.32 25.79 26.51
N SER A 156 17.55 25.58 27.58
CA SER A 156 18.00 25.74 28.98
C SER A 156 17.86 24.45 29.77
N GLY A 157 18.45 24.41 30.98
CA GLY A 157 18.40 23.23 31.84
C GLY A 157 19.37 22.12 31.40
N ARG A 158 19.17 20.92 31.93
CA ARG A 158 19.98 19.73 31.59
C ARG A 158 19.86 19.38 30.10
N LEU A 159 20.97 18.94 29.49
CA LEU A 159 20.95 18.45 28.11
C LEU A 159 20.07 17.16 28.00
N LEU A 160 18.95 17.27 27.32
CA LEU A 160 18.10 16.13 26.95
C LEU A 160 18.26 15.84 25.45
N VAL A 161 18.36 14.57 25.12
CA VAL A 161 18.53 14.08 23.75
C VAL A 161 17.43 13.04 23.50
N ASP A 162 16.77 13.11 22.35
CA ASP A 162 15.81 12.08 21.94
C ASP A 162 16.55 10.82 21.48
N SER A 163 16.76 9.89 22.42
CA SER A 163 17.47 8.63 22.17
C SER A 163 16.79 7.75 21.13
N SER A 164 15.48 7.92 20.88
CA SER A 164 14.74 7.18 19.87
C SER A 164 15.02 7.65 18.44
N SER A 165 15.59 8.86 18.31
CA SER A 165 15.97 9.47 17.03
C SER A 165 17.37 9.12 16.56
N VAL A 166 18.15 8.40 17.40
CA VAL A 166 19.52 8.00 17.06
C VAL A 166 19.50 6.89 16.02
N SER A 167 20.11 7.15 14.87
CA SER A 167 20.29 6.19 13.77
C SER A 167 21.74 6.26 13.25
N PRO A 168 22.36 5.12 12.88
CA PRO A 168 21.85 3.73 12.97
C PRO A 168 21.98 3.16 14.39
N ARG A 169 20.91 2.56 14.89
CA ARG A 169 20.92 1.92 16.21
C ARG A 169 19.94 0.73 16.26
N GLY A 170 20.42 -0.39 16.80
CA GLY A 170 19.59 -1.57 17.11
C GLY A 170 19.34 -2.53 15.95
N SER A 171 19.49 -2.14 14.69
CA SER A 171 19.34 -3.03 13.55
C SER A 171 20.69 -3.54 13.06
N THR A 172 20.79 -4.82 12.77
CA THR A 172 21.95 -5.39 12.07
C THR A 172 22.02 -4.84 10.65
N MET A 173 23.22 -4.58 10.15
CA MET A 173 23.41 -4.17 8.76
C MET A 173 24.73 -4.72 8.21
N THR A 174 24.72 -5.01 6.91
CA THR A 174 25.90 -5.39 6.13
C THR A 174 25.89 -4.57 4.85
N LEU A 175 26.90 -3.75 4.63
CA LEU A 175 26.95 -2.77 3.56
C LEU A 175 28.32 -2.84 2.87
N ARG A 176 28.44 -2.25 1.68
CA ARG A 176 29.73 -2.14 1.01
C ARG A 176 30.60 -1.08 1.68
N GLU A 177 31.90 -1.33 1.69
CA GLU A 177 32.89 -0.32 2.01
C GLU A 177 32.73 0.87 1.05
N GLY A 178 32.85 2.10 1.58
CA GLY A 178 32.62 3.33 0.80
C GLY A 178 31.14 3.78 0.75
N GLU A 179 30.22 2.97 1.25
CA GLU A 179 28.79 3.32 1.23
C GLU A 179 28.43 4.30 2.37
N PRO A 180 27.79 5.45 2.06
CA PRO A 180 27.43 6.43 3.09
C PRO A 180 26.26 5.93 3.94
N ILE A 181 26.42 6.06 5.26
CA ILE A 181 25.37 5.79 6.24
C ILE A 181 24.97 7.11 6.90
N ARG A 182 23.68 7.42 6.82
CA ARG A 182 23.12 8.60 7.46
C ARG A 182 23.05 8.43 8.97
N VAL A 183 23.83 9.22 9.71
CA VAL A 183 23.77 9.29 11.17
C VAL A 183 22.89 10.46 11.57
N THR A 184 21.92 10.22 12.46
CA THR A 184 20.97 11.26 12.91
C THR A 184 20.78 11.25 14.42
N VAL A 185 20.41 12.42 14.97
CA VAL A 185 19.96 12.58 16.35
C VAL A 185 19.11 13.85 16.49
N ARG A 186 18.09 13.83 17.35
CA ARG A 186 17.37 15.03 17.78
C ARG A 186 17.87 15.49 19.13
N ALA A 187 18.35 16.74 19.15
CA ALA A 187 18.92 17.43 20.32
C ALA A 187 18.54 18.91 20.30
N PRO A 188 18.70 19.66 21.40
CA PRO A 188 18.53 21.13 21.40
C PRO A 188 19.39 21.80 20.33
N VAL A 189 18.83 22.82 19.64
CA VAL A 189 19.52 23.50 18.52
C VAL A 189 20.84 24.16 18.89
N ASN A 190 21.05 24.44 20.18
CA ASN A 190 22.30 24.97 20.72
C ASN A 190 23.28 23.88 21.20
N ALA A 191 22.99 22.62 20.97
CA ALA A 191 23.95 21.55 21.19
C ALA A 191 24.88 21.39 19.98
N VAL A 192 26.01 20.76 20.19
CA VAL A 192 26.91 20.28 19.13
C VAL A 192 26.86 18.75 19.12
N ALA A 193 26.92 18.17 17.93
CA ALA A 193 26.90 16.71 17.79
C ALA A 193 27.97 16.26 16.79
N TRP A 194 28.61 15.11 17.07
CA TRP A 194 29.58 14.50 16.15
C TRP A 194 29.61 12.98 16.34
N VAL A 195 30.05 12.29 15.30
CA VAL A 195 30.42 10.88 15.37
C VAL A 195 31.91 10.77 15.64
N SER A 196 32.28 10.02 16.65
CA SER A 196 33.68 9.74 16.99
C SER A 196 34.05 8.32 16.62
N VAL A 197 35.13 8.14 15.86
CA VAL A 197 35.68 6.83 15.45
C VAL A 197 37.21 6.90 15.66
N GLY A 198 37.71 6.26 16.73
CA GLY A 198 39.11 6.46 17.14
C GLY A 198 39.39 7.95 17.36
N ASP A 199 40.41 8.47 16.69
CA ASP A 199 40.80 9.88 16.76
C ASP A 199 40.05 10.78 15.78
N LEU A 200 39.19 10.22 14.91
CA LEU A 200 38.42 10.96 13.91
C LEU A 200 37.08 11.41 14.48
N ASN A 201 36.70 12.64 14.14
CA ASN A 201 35.41 13.21 14.50
C ASN A 201 34.67 13.75 13.25
N PHE A 202 33.44 13.33 13.05
CA PHE A 202 32.57 13.73 11.95
C PHE A 202 31.43 14.60 12.52
N PRO A 203 31.46 15.92 12.33
CA PRO A 203 30.42 16.79 12.87
C PRO A 203 29.07 16.55 12.22
N LEU A 204 27.99 16.59 13.02
CA LEU A 204 26.63 16.61 12.52
C LEU A 204 26.18 18.06 12.33
N VAL A 205 25.51 18.30 11.21
CA VAL A 205 24.89 19.58 10.87
C VAL A 205 23.44 19.58 11.26
N ASN A 206 22.94 20.66 11.84
CA ASN A 206 21.52 20.85 12.06
C ASN A 206 20.81 21.03 10.71
N THR A 207 19.98 20.06 10.32
CA THR A 207 19.31 20.03 9.00
C THR A 207 17.90 20.61 9.05
N SER A 208 17.20 20.49 10.19
CA SER A 208 15.88 21.10 10.39
C SER A 208 15.48 21.07 11.87
N GLY A 209 15.18 22.24 12.44
CA GLY A 209 14.78 22.35 13.84
C GLY A 209 15.80 21.70 14.78
N ASN A 210 15.42 20.63 15.45
CA ASN A 210 16.24 19.90 16.41
C ASN A 210 16.92 18.65 15.82
N LEU A 211 16.91 18.45 14.50
CA LEU A 211 17.50 17.28 13.84
C LEU A 211 18.92 17.58 13.36
N PHE A 212 19.88 16.86 13.91
CA PHE A 212 21.28 16.86 13.47
C PHE A 212 21.55 15.62 12.62
N ALA A 213 22.33 15.78 11.55
CA ALA A 213 22.66 14.67 10.65
C ALA A 213 24.03 14.85 10.00
N THR A 214 24.67 13.73 9.67
CA THR A 214 25.86 13.64 8.82
C THR A 214 25.85 12.29 8.10
N ASP A 215 26.64 12.16 7.04
CA ASP A 215 26.86 10.89 6.37
C ASP A 215 28.29 10.41 6.69
N VAL A 216 28.42 9.15 7.12
CA VAL A 216 29.70 8.52 7.46
C VAL A 216 29.82 7.23 6.68
N ASP A 217 30.99 6.98 6.14
CA ASP A 217 31.30 5.77 5.39
C ASP A 217 31.12 4.48 6.22
N ALA A 218 30.55 3.43 5.60
CA ALA A 218 30.27 2.15 6.27
C ALA A 218 31.54 1.47 6.79
N GLY A 219 32.66 1.53 6.05
CA GLY A 219 33.95 1.02 6.48
C GLY A 219 34.48 1.76 7.72
N THR A 220 34.29 3.07 7.76
CA THR A 220 34.62 3.89 8.93
C THR A 220 33.77 3.48 10.15
N LEU A 221 32.46 3.36 10.00
CA LEU A 221 31.58 2.92 11.08
C LEU A 221 31.85 1.46 11.52
N HIS A 222 32.37 0.63 10.62
CA HIS A 222 32.78 -0.74 10.93
C HIS A 222 33.86 -0.81 12.03
N LEU A 223 34.70 0.19 12.15
CA LEU A 223 35.72 0.26 13.20
C LEU A 223 35.12 0.48 14.60
N GLY A 224 33.86 0.83 14.68
CA GLY A 224 33.14 1.15 15.91
C GLY A 224 33.03 2.65 16.13
N ALA A 225 31.80 3.14 16.29
CA ALA A 225 31.50 4.55 16.34
C ALA A 225 30.63 4.91 17.55
N THR A 226 30.89 6.09 18.10
CA THR A 226 30.09 6.70 19.16
C THR A 226 29.54 8.03 18.67
N LEU A 227 28.24 8.20 18.73
CA LEU A 227 27.61 9.50 18.56
C LEU A 227 27.68 10.26 19.86
N VAL A 228 28.24 11.44 19.81
CA VAL A 228 28.39 12.34 20.97
C VAL A 228 27.55 13.57 20.73
N VAL A 229 26.77 13.96 21.73
CA VAL A 229 26.01 15.22 21.77
C VAL A 229 26.40 15.98 23.01
N ALA A 230 26.85 17.24 22.87
CA ALA A 230 27.34 18.05 23.97
C ALA A 230 26.70 19.43 23.96
N ARG A 231 26.48 19.94 25.19
CA ARG A 231 26.15 21.32 25.51
C ARG A 231 26.67 21.57 26.94
N ALA A 232 27.71 22.33 27.05
CA ALA A 232 28.42 22.51 28.33
C ALA A 232 27.46 22.83 29.51
N PRO A 233 27.62 22.18 30.69
CA PRO A 233 28.65 21.17 30.98
C PRO A 233 28.29 19.72 30.56
N ASP A 234 27.12 19.48 30.00
CA ASP A 234 26.59 18.14 29.77
C ASP A 234 27.10 17.49 28.46
N THR A 235 27.29 16.18 28.51
CA THR A 235 27.61 15.36 27.34
C THR A 235 26.86 14.03 27.39
N VAL A 236 26.24 13.66 26.31
CA VAL A 236 25.52 12.37 26.13
C VAL A 236 26.18 11.57 25.00
N ARG A 237 26.31 10.25 25.17
CA ARG A 237 26.96 9.35 24.21
C ARG A 237 26.05 8.19 23.87
N PHE A 238 26.07 7.78 22.59
CA PHE A 238 25.34 6.62 22.08
C PHE A 238 26.27 5.77 21.22
N SER A 239 26.33 4.47 21.50
CA SER A 239 26.98 3.53 20.60
C SER A 239 26.12 3.37 19.33
N LEU A 240 26.72 3.54 18.17
CA LEU A 240 26.08 3.30 16.88
C LEU A 240 26.17 1.82 16.48
N THR A 241 25.25 1.38 15.64
CA THR A 241 25.34 0.04 15.04
C THR A 241 26.60 -0.06 14.19
N ARG A 242 27.40 -1.10 14.45
CA ARG A 242 28.56 -1.44 13.65
C ARG A 242 28.12 -2.22 12.42
N PRO A 243 28.26 -1.70 11.19
CA PRO A 243 27.91 -2.44 9.99
C PRO A 243 28.92 -3.57 9.74
N GLY A 244 28.46 -4.72 9.28
CA GLY A 244 29.32 -5.70 8.64
C GLY A 244 29.70 -5.26 7.23
N THR A 245 30.77 -5.80 6.68
CA THR A 245 31.21 -5.53 5.30
C THR A 245 30.70 -6.62 4.37
N VAL A 246 30.16 -6.22 3.20
CA VAL A 246 29.80 -7.15 2.14
C VAL A 246 31.09 -7.77 1.55
N ASN A 247 31.06 -9.08 1.29
CA ASN A 247 32.18 -9.75 0.61
C ASN A 247 32.46 -9.03 -0.72
N PRO A 248 33.70 -8.67 -1.04
CA PRO A 248 34.06 -8.07 -2.31
C PRO A 248 33.80 -8.96 -3.53
N ARG A 249 33.70 -10.29 -3.34
CA ARG A 249 33.26 -11.21 -4.39
C ARG A 249 31.73 -11.23 -4.47
N PRO A 250 31.14 -11.09 -5.69
CA PRO A 250 29.72 -11.17 -5.88
C PRO A 250 29.14 -12.48 -5.30
N THR A 251 28.10 -12.34 -4.50
CA THR A 251 27.34 -13.46 -3.93
C THR A 251 25.96 -13.48 -4.56
N TYR A 252 25.56 -14.59 -5.16
CA TYR A 252 24.27 -14.73 -5.82
C TYR A 252 23.27 -15.45 -4.93
N VAL A 253 22.02 -14.99 -5.04
CA VAL A 253 20.88 -15.55 -4.32
C VAL A 253 19.73 -15.81 -5.29
N SER A 254 18.91 -16.82 -4.99
CA SER A 254 17.63 -17.03 -5.65
C SER A 254 16.54 -16.34 -4.85
N LEU A 255 15.69 -15.58 -5.54
CA LEU A 255 14.51 -14.96 -4.95
C LEU A 255 13.32 -15.94 -5.03
N GLY A 256 12.88 -16.44 -3.88
CA GLY A 256 11.86 -17.48 -3.82
C GLY A 256 12.32 -18.83 -4.39
N ASP A 257 11.37 -19.73 -4.55
CA ASP A 257 11.56 -21.05 -5.15
C ASP A 257 10.80 -21.14 -6.48
N LEU A 258 11.50 -21.45 -7.57
CA LEU A 258 10.91 -21.60 -8.89
C LEU A 258 9.84 -22.70 -8.93
N ALA A 259 10.00 -23.76 -8.14
CA ALA A 259 9.01 -24.84 -8.05
C ALA A 259 7.67 -24.36 -7.46
N ALA A 260 7.70 -23.33 -6.60
CA ALA A 260 6.49 -22.75 -6.02
C ALA A 260 5.67 -21.89 -7.02
N GLN A 261 6.24 -21.54 -8.18
CA GLN A 261 5.53 -20.77 -9.21
C GLN A 261 4.35 -21.55 -9.82
N ALA A 262 4.40 -22.88 -9.84
CA ALA A 262 3.43 -23.69 -10.55
C ALA A 262 1.99 -23.57 -10.01
N ASP A 263 1.83 -23.22 -8.71
CA ASP A 263 0.54 -23.27 -8.01
C ASP A 263 0.04 -21.95 -7.46
N THR A 264 0.84 -20.89 -7.45
CA THR A 264 0.49 -19.67 -6.71
C THR A 264 0.81 -18.41 -7.50
N ASP A 265 0.08 -17.32 -7.23
CA ASP A 265 0.53 -15.97 -7.52
C ASP A 265 1.71 -15.60 -6.56
N ALA A 266 2.50 -16.61 -6.19
CA ALA A 266 3.69 -16.40 -5.39
C ALA A 266 4.62 -15.45 -6.14
N VAL A 267 4.76 -14.26 -5.62
CA VAL A 267 5.66 -13.25 -6.15
C VAL A 267 6.61 -12.81 -5.05
N VAL A 268 7.85 -12.56 -5.41
CA VAL A 268 8.78 -11.91 -4.50
C VAL A 268 8.64 -10.41 -4.66
N ILE A 269 8.42 -9.73 -3.54
CA ILE A 269 8.17 -8.30 -3.52
C ILE A 269 9.47 -7.52 -3.43
N GLY A 270 9.74 -6.69 -4.42
CA GLY A 270 10.82 -5.71 -4.44
C GLY A 270 10.34 -4.32 -4.01
N ARG A 271 11.18 -3.62 -3.21
CA ARG A 271 10.95 -2.27 -2.67
C ARG A 271 12.11 -1.34 -3.00
N SER A 272 11.86 -0.04 -3.14
CA SER A 272 12.90 0.96 -3.37
C SER A 272 13.75 1.25 -2.12
N THR A 273 13.18 1.05 -0.93
CA THR A 273 13.83 1.25 0.36
C THR A 273 13.47 0.11 1.31
N PRO A 274 14.27 -0.16 2.37
CA PRO A 274 13.91 -1.15 3.38
C PRO A 274 12.53 -0.85 3.98
N GLY A 275 11.64 -1.84 3.98
CA GLY A 275 10.27 -1.68 4.48
C GLY A 275 9.38 -0.72 3.68
N GLY A 276 9.84 -0.21 2.55
CA GLY A 276 9.13 0.75 1.70
C GLY A 276 8.00 0.14 0.89
N THR A 277 7.42 0.97 0.02
CA THR A 277 6.30 0.58 -0.86
C THR A 277 6.71 -0.49 -1.87
N TYR A 278 5.84 -1.44 -2.13
CA TYR A 278 6.01 -2.51 -3.11
C TYR A 278 5.96 -1.94 -4.52
N LYS A 279 6.95 -2.29 -5.35
CA LYS A 279 6.99 -1.85 -6.74
C LYS A 279 7.22 -3.01 -7.72
N TRP A 280 8.14 -3.90 -7.42
CA TRP A 280 8.47 -5.03 -8.27
C TRP A 280 7.82 -6.30 -7.74
N MET A 281 7.19 -7.06 -8.62
CA MET A 281 6.56 -8.35 -8.32
C MET A 281 7.27 -9.40 -9.18
N LEU A 282 8.27 -10.06 -8.60
CA LEU A 282 9.20 -10.92 -9.30
C LEU A 282 8.74 -12.36 -9.33
N ILE A 283 9.10 -13.05 -10.39
CA ILE A 283 8.90 -14.49 -10.50
C ILE A 283 9.84 -15.21 -9.52
N PRO A 284 9.35 -16.15 -8.70
CA PRO A 284 10.21 -17.01 -7.90
C PRO A 284 11.30 -17.71 -8.74
N GLY A 285 12.48 -17.88 -8.16
CA GLY A 285 13.64 -18.41 -8.88
C GLY A 285 14.46 -17.36 -9.64
N THR A 286 14.09 -16.08 -9.58
CA THR A 286 14.92 -14.98 -10.10
C THR A 286 16.25 -14.92 -9.34
N ILE A 287 17.37 -15.07 -10.06
CA ILE A 287 18.71 -15.07 -9.48
C ILE A 287 19.29 -13.66 -9.59
N VAL A 288 19.80 -13.13 -8.49
CA VAL A 288 20.35 -11.77 -8.37
C VAL A 288 21.57 -11.75 -7.45
N GLU A 289 22.40 -10.72 -7.58
CA GLU A 289 23.51 -10.48 -6.64
C GLU A 289 22.98 -9.84 -5.35
N GLU A 290 23.37 -10.38 -4.20
CA GLU A 290 23.19 -9.73 -2.92
C GLU A 290 24.22 -8.62 -2.73
N THR A 291 23.77 -7.42 -2.36
CA THR A 291 24.62 -6.23 -2.23
C THR A 291 24.58 -5.57 -0.87
N GLY A 292 23.76 -6.08 0.04
CA GLY A 292 23.69 -5.58 1.41
C GLY A 292 22.49 -6.10 2.19
N ARG A 293 22.47 -5.81 3.49
CA ARG A 293 21.36 -6.17 4.41
C ARG A 293 21.13 -5.04 5.41
N VAL A 294 19.86 -4.81 5.76
CA VAL A 294 19.46 -3.95 6.88
C VAL A 294 18.27 -4.60 7.58
N GLY A 295 18.48 -5.09 8.80
CA GLY A 295 17.48 -5.89 9.52
C GLY A 295 17.03 -7.10 8.68
N ASP A 296 15.72 -7.24 8.53
CA ASP A 296 15.10 -8.32 7.75
C ASP A 296 15.01 -8.01 6.24
N ASN A 297 15.66 -6.95 5.76
CA ASN A 297 15.66 -6.59 4.35
C ASN A 297 17.03 -6.88 3.73
N VAL A 298 17.00 -7.55 2.57
CA VAL A 298 18.17 -7.86 1.74
C VAL A 298 18.15 -6.96 0.51
N ARG A 299 19.27 -6.27 0.26
CA ARG A 299 19.44 -5.49 -0.95
C ARG A 299 20.03 -6.37 -2.04
N VAL A 300 19.41 -6.34 -3.20
CA VAL A 300 19.79 -7.13 -4.36
C VAL A 300 19.94 -6.24 -5.59
N ARG A 301 20.88 -6.59 -6.45
CA ARG A 301 21.15 -5.86 -7.70
C ARG A 301 20.34 -6.46 -8.83
N PHE A 302 19.53 -5.65 -9.48
CA PHE A 302 18.76 -6.05 -10.65
C PHE A 302 19.56 -5.86 -11.94
N ASP A 303 20.29 -4.76 -12.05
CA ASP A 303 21.21 -4.45 -13.14
C ASP A 303 22.33 -3.52 -12.65
N SER A 304 23.17 -3.04 -13.55
CA SER A 304 24.31 -2.18 -13.22
C SER A 304 23.95 -0.86 -12.52
N GLN A 305 22.68 -0.42 -12.58
CA GLN A 305 22.22 0.88 -12.07
C GLN A 305 21.12 0.78 -11.01
N LEU A 306 20.51 -0.39 -10.83
CA LEU A 306 19.34 -0.55 -9.98
C LEU A 306 19.55 -1.60 -8.88
N GLU A 307 19.41 -1.18 -7.64
CA GLU A 307 19.35 -2.04 -6.48
C GLU A 307 17.97 -1.94 -5.82
N VAL A 308 17.47 -3.06 -5.34
CA VAL A 308 16.12 -3.24 -4.82
C VAL A 308 16.19 -4.00 -3.51
N TRP A 309 15.28 -3.70 -2.60
CA TRP A 309 15.17 -4.36 -1.30
C TRP A 309 14.08 -5.44 -1.35
N VAL A 310 14.40 -6.62 -0.83
CA VAL A 310 13.48 -7.75 -0.69
C VAL A 310 13.49 -8.24 0.75
N ASP A 311 12.43 -8.95 1.15
CA ASP A 311 12.36 -9.58 2.46
C ASP A 311 13.34 -10.75 2.55
N SER A 312 14.05 -10.90 3.67
CA SER A 312 15.04 -11.98 3.88
C SER A 312 14.42 -13.37 3.81
N THR A 313 13.15 -13.51 4.16
CA THR A 313 12.42 -14.79 4.04
C THR A 313 12.25 -15.25 2.61
N SER A 314 12.30 -14.31 1.66
CA SER A 314 12.23 -14.60 0.22
C SER A 314 13.59 -14.92 -0.42
N VAL A 315 14.68 -14.89 0.33
CA VAL A 315 16.04 -15.08 -0.20
C VAL A 315 16.55 -16.49 0.09
N ARG A 316 17.08 -17.15 -0.94
CA ARG A 316 17.73 -18.46 -0.84
C ARG A 316 19.18 -18.33 -1.29
N PRO A 317 20.16 -18.52 -0.40
CA PRO A 317 21.57 -18.49 -0.77
C PRO A 317 21.91 -19.54 -1.82
N LEU A 318 22.76 -19.18 -2.76
CA LEU A 318 23.36 -20.11 -3.74
C LEU A 318 24.81 -20.42 -3.32
N SER A 319 25.43 -21.36 -4.03
CA SER A 319 26.84 -21.69 -3.73
C SER A 319 27.75 -20.47 -3.88
N PRO A 320 28.82 -20.33 -3.08
CA PRO A 320 29.70 -19.16 -3.14
C PRO A 320 30.37 -18.94 -4.51
N ASN A 321 30.45 -19.97 -5.34
CA ASN A 321 31.02 -19.92 -6.69
C ASN A 321 29.94 -19.97 -7.79
N PHE A 322 28.70 -19.67 -7.47
CA PHE A 322 27.62 -19.66 -8.45
C PHE A 322 27.94 -18.60 -9.53
N PRO A 323 27.86 -18.96 -10.83
CA PRO A 323 28.21 -18.03 -11.89
C PRO A 323 27.18 -16.91 -12.02
N ALA A 324 27.61 -15.75 -12.48
CA ALA A 324 26.71 -14.65 -12.83
C ALA A 324 25.65 -15.11 -13.83
N PRO A 325 24.36 -14.84 -13.58
CA PRO A 325 23.32 -15.20 -14.52
C PRO A 325 23.50 -14.42 -15.83
N ARG A 326 23.46 -15.14 -16.95
CA ARG A 326 23.48 -14.55 -18.29
C ARG A 326 22.07 -14.57 -18.85
N ARG A 327 21.58 -13.42 -19.30
CA ARG A 327 20.25 -13.26 -19.86
C ARG A 327 20.33 -12.44 -21.12
N THR A 328 19.79 -12.98 -22.20
CA THR A 328 19.73 -12.28 -23.48
C THR A 328 18.33 -12.44 -24.06
N VAL A 329 17.70 -11.32 -24.40
CA VAL A 329 16.50 -11.32 -25.24
C VAL A 329 16.95 -11.45 -26.69
N GLY A 330 16.70 -12.61 -27.27
CA GLY A 330 16.88 -12.85 -28.71
C GLY A 330 15.57 -12.66 -29.49
N SER A 331 15.36 -13.47 -30.51
CA SER A 331 14.12 -13.46 -31.31
C SER A 331 12.91 -13.79 -30.44
N MET A 332 11.84 -13.02 -30.60
CA MET A 332 10.59 -13.16 -29.87
C MET A 332 9.48 -13.72 -30.76
N SER A 333 8.47 -14.34 -30.14
CA SER A 333 7.30 -14.87 -30.86
C SER A 333 6.01 -14.48 -30.17
N LEU A 334 5.02 -14.06 -30.95
CA LEU A 334 3.64 -13.95 -30.50
C LEU A 334 2.90 -15.25 -30.79
N VAL A 335 2.31 -15.84 -29.75
CA VAL A 335 1.54 -17.08 -29.84
C VAL A 335 0.09 -16.77 -29.41
N PRO A 336 -0.79 -16.49 -30.37
CA PRO A 336 -2.16 -16.15 -30.07
C PRO A 336 -2.97 -17.36 -29.60
N ALA A 337 -3.87 -17.12 -28.64
CA ALA A 337 -4.90 -18.05 -28.18
C ALA A 337 -6.24 -17.30 -28.14
N PRO A 338 -7.38 -18.02 -28.01
CA PRO A 338 -8.70 -17.40 -27.99
C PRO A 338 -8.87 -16.35 -26.89
N GLN A 339 -8.33 -16.59 -25.70
CA GLN A 339 -8.51 -15.73 -24.51
C GLN A 339 -7.31 -14.85 -24.18
N TRP A 340 -6.15 -15.08 -24.80
CA TRP A 340 -4.90 -14.33 -24.54
C TRP A 340 -3.96 -14.38 -25.75
N VAL A 341 -2.88 -13.66 -25.65
CA VAL A 341 -1.69 -13.81 -26.52
C VAL A 341 -0.46 -13.92 -25.63
N ASP A 342 0.40 -14.91 -25.91
CA ASP A 342 1.68 -15.06 -25.26
C ASP A 342 2.76 -14.35 -26.08
N VAL A 343 3.51 -13.48 -25.43
CA VAL A 343 4.78 -12.97 -25.94
C VAL A 343 5.89 -13.80 -25.31
N VAL A 344 6.51 -14.65 -26.13
CA VAL A 344 7.52 -15.61 -25.70
C VAL A 344 8.91 -15.06 -26.00
N MET A 345 9.73 -14.96 -24.96
CA MET A 345 11.10 -14.50 -25.00
C MET A 345 12.01 -15.61 -24.46
N PRO A 346 12.80 -16.29 -25.33
CA PRO A 346 13.72 -17.36 -24.90
C PRO A 346 14.87 -16.80 -24.07
N ILE A 347 14.65 -16.59 -22.79
CA ILE A 347 15.64 -16.14 -21.80
C ILE A 347 16.00 -17.31 -20.91
N GLN A 348 17.27 -17.51 -20.61
CA GLN A 348 17.82 -18.72 -19.97
C GLN A 348 17.41 -18.88 -18.49
N THR A 349 17.19 -17.76 -17.78
CA THR A 349 16.78 -17.74 -16.38
C THR A 349 15.78 -16.60 -16.14
N PRO A 350 14.88 -16.69 -15.17
CA PRO A 350 13.93 -15.61 -14.89
C PRO A 350 14.67 -14.27 -14.66
N PRO A 351 14.40 -13.23 -15.46
CA PRO A 351 14.97 -11.91 -15.23
C PRO A 351 14.20 -11.16 -14.14
N PRO A 352 14.83 -10.25 -13.40
CA PRO A 352 14.10 -9.19 -12.72
C PRO A 352 13.36 -8.35 -13.78
N PHE A 353 12.13 -7.95 -13.49
CA PHE A 353 11.30 -7.21 -14.44
C PHE A 353 10.33 -6.24 -13.78
N LEU A 354 9.83 -5.31 -14.58
CA LEU A 354 8.71 -4.44 -14.24
C LEU A 354 7.74 -4.38 -15.42
N VAL A 355 6.46 -4.60 -15.16
CA VAL A 355 5.39 -4.34 -16.11
C VAL A 355 4.66 -3.09 -15.70
N GLU A 356 4.57 -2.11 -16.61
CA GLU A 356 3.81 -0.88 -16.41
C GLU A 356 2.73 -0.80 -17.48
N GLN A 357 1.50 -0.55 -17.05
CA GLN A 357 0.33 -0.51 -17.91
C GLN A 357 -0.19 0.91 -18.04
N GLN A 358 -0.50 1.30 -19.27
CA GLN A 358 -1.26 2.48 -19.63
C GLN A 358 -2.53 2.05 -20.40
N ARG A 359 -3.33 2.99 -20.88
CA ARG A 359 -4.62 2.65 -21.52
C ARG A 359 -4.50 1.65 -22.67
N ASP A 360 -3.61 1.88 -23.61
CA ASP A 360 -3.40 1.09 -24.85
C ASP A 360 -1.96 0.62 -25.03
N HIS A 361 -1.15 0.77 -23.98
CA HIS A 361 0.25 0.39 -23.96
C HIS A 361 0.57 -0.43 -22.71
N ILE A 362 1.41 -1.42 -22.90
CA ILE A 362 2.15 -2.09 -21.83
C ILE A 362 3.63 -1.88 -22.11
N THR A 363 4.39 -1.56 -21.08
CA THR A 363 5.84 -1.63 -21.12
C THR A 363 6.32 -2.75 -20.21
N LEU A 364 7.30 -3.51 -20.69
CA LEU A 364 8.02 -4.52 -19.93
C LEU A 364 9.49 -4.11 -19.89
N THR A 365 9.98 -3.76 -18.72
CA THR A 365 11.42 -3.54 -18.51
C THR A 365 12.02 -4.81 -17.93
N LEU A 366 13.06 -5.33 -18.58
CA LEU A 366 13.86 -6.46 -18.12
C LEU A 366 15.22 -5.95 -17.65
N TYR A 367 15.56 -6.25 -16.41
CA TYR A 367 16.82 -5.85 -15.77
C TYR A 367 17.83 -6.99 -15.80
N GLY A 368 19.13 -6.67 -15.73
CA GLY A 368 20.21 -7.66 -15.82
C GLY A 368 20.12 -8.49 -17.10
N THR A 369 19.65 -7.88 -18.20
CA THR A 369 19.29 -8.56 -19.43
C THR A 369 19.77 -7.75 -20.63
N GLN A 370 20.55 -8.39 -21.51
CA GLN A 370 20.99 -7.81 -22.79
C GLN A 370 19.90 -8.01 -23.84
N ALA A 371 19.82 -7.11 -24.80
CA ALA A 371 18.87 -7.20 -25.90
C ALA A 371 19.60 -7.31 -27.25
N SER A 372 19.22 -8.32 -28.01
CA SER A 372 19.65 -8.52 -29.39
C SER A 372 18.53 -9.20 -30.20
N PRO A 373 17.30 -8.64 -30.23
CA PRO A 373 16.21 -9.26 -30.96
C PRO A 373 16.39 -9.01 -32.48
N GLU A 374 16.74 -10.06 -33.23
CA GLU A 374 16.83 -10.01 -34.68
C GLU A 374 15.46 -10.16 -35.36
N ILE A 375 14.56 -10.94 -34.76
CA ILE A 375 13.25 -11.26 -35.33
C ILE A 375 12.17 -11.18 -34.24
N ILE A 376 11.08 -10.49 -34.57
CA ILE A 376 9.81 -10.57 -33.80
C ILE A 376 8.80 -11.25 -34.72
N LYS A 377 8.46 -12.48 -34.40
CA LYS A 377 7.53 -13.29 -35.21
C LYS A 377 6.09 -13.05 -34.80
N PHE A 378 5.32 -12.43 -35.66
CA PHE A 378 3.87 -12.37 -35.57
C PHE A 378 3.32 -13.59 -36.33
N LEU A 379 3.06 -14.71 -35.65
CA LEU A 379 2.63 -15.96 -36.27
C LEU A 379 1.27 -15.84 -36.95
N GLN A 380 0.41 -14.93 -36.48
CA GLN A 380 -0.89 -14.58 -37.07
C GLN A 380 -1.20 -13.11 -36.76
N ASN A 381 -2.09 -12.50 -37.52
CA ASN A 381 -2.60 -11.18 -37.19
C ASN A 381 -3.30 -11.22 -35.83
N ASP A 382 -2.68 -10.70 -34.81
CA ASP A 382 -3.25 -10.67 -33.47
C ASP A 382 -4.20 -9.47 -33.31
N SER A 383 -5.38 -9.73 -32.73
CA SER A 383 -6.40 -8.69 -32.55
C SER A 383 -6.14 -7.79 -31.33
N LEU A 384 -5.12 -8.06 -30.51
CA LEU A 384 -4.78 -7.29 -29.34
C LEU A 384 -3.43 -6.56 -29.48
N VAL A 385 -2.37 -7.27 -29.87
CA VAL A 385 -1.02 -6.71 -30.03
C VAL A 385 -0.82 -6.26 -31.47
N ARG A 386 -0.64 -4.94 -31.66
CA ARG A 386 -0.40 -4.33 -32.98
C ARG A 386 1.08 -4.32 -33.34
N MET A 387 1.91 -3.91 -32.37
CA MET A 387 3.35 -3.74 -32.57
C MET A 387 4.09 -3.98 -31.27
N ILE A 388 5.31 -4.45 -31.38
CA ILE A 388 6.28 -4.53 -30.29
C ILE A 388 7.51 -3.75 -30.70
N ASN A 389 7.86 -2.74 -29.91
CA ASN A 389 9.08 -1.98 -30.03
C ASN A 389 10.01 -2.30 -28.88
N TRP A 390 11.30 -2.17 -29.04
CA TRP A 390 12.27 -2.37 -27.98
C TRP A 390 13.37 -1.30 -28.00
N VAL A 391 13.87 -0.98 -26.81
CA VAL A 391 14.94 0.01 -26.61
C VAL A 391 15.90 -0.53 -25.56
N PRO A 392 17.22 -0.62 -25.85
CA PRO A 392 18.24 -0.84 -24.83
C PRO A 392 18.40 0.47 -24.03
N GLU A 393 17.94 0.48 -22.77
CA GLU A 393 18.09 1.65 -21.88
C GLU A 393 19.48 1.69 -21.23
N ALA A 394 20.11 0.53 -21.08
CA ALA A 394 21.49 0.34 -20.64
C ALA A 394 22.06 -0.94 -21.26
N SER A 395 23.34 -1.22 -21.05
CA SER A 395 23.99 -2.45 -21.54
C SER A 395 23.33 -3.74 -21.02
N ASP A 396 22.68 -3.65 -19.87
CA ASP A 396 22.02 -4.75 -19.17
C ASP A 396 20.57 -4.41 -18.77
N ARG A 397 19.93 -3.50 -19.52
CA ARG A 397 18.51 -3.15 -19.35
C ARG A 397 17.83 -2.95 -20.67
N VAL A 398 16.73 -3.65 -20.90
CA VAL A 398 15.92 -3.49 -22.10
C VAL A 398 14.48 -3.19 -21.74
N ARG A 399 13.89 -2.22 -22.43
CA ARG A 399 12.46 -1.92 -22.37
C ARG A 399 11.78 -2.35 -23.66
N LEU A 400 10.71 -3.14 -23.51
CA LEU A 400 9.81 -3.52 -24.58
C LEU A 400 8.50 -2.75 -24.42
N SER A 401 8.01 -2.18 -25.51
CA SER A 401 6.74 -1.44 -25.56
C SER A 401 5.77 -2.16 -26.49
N PHE A 402 4.62 -2.51 -25.95
CA PHE A 402 3.54 -3.23 -26.65
C PHE A 402 2.44 -2.23 -26.99
N GLU A 403 2.28 -1.91 -28.26
CA GLU A 403 1.14 -1.15 -28.77
C GLU A 403 -0.06 -2.08 -28.91
N LEU A 404 -1.13 -1.75 -28.24
CA LEU A 404 -2.33 -2.59 -28.18
C LEU A 404 -3.47 -1.90 -28.94
N THR A 405 -4.38 -2.70 -29.51
CA THR A 405 -5.58 -2.17 -30.18
C THR A 405 -6.64 -1.69 -29.19
N ARG A 406 -6.50 -2.05 -27.92
CA ARG A 406 -7.37 -1.67 -26.78
C ARG A 406 -6.66 -1.96 -25.47
N ALA A 407 -7.19 -1.41 -24.37
CA ALA A 407 -6.69 -1.71 -23.04
C ALA A 407 -6.69 -3.23 -22.78
N PRO A 408 -5.62 -3.80 -22.21
CA PRO A 408 -5.59 -5.21 -21.85
C PRO A 408 -6.53 -5.45 -20.67
N PHE A 409 -7.16 -6.62 -20.67
CA PHE A 409 -8.04 -7.03 -19.58
C PHE A 409 -7.27 -7.48 -18.34
N GLY A 410 -6.06 -7.91 -18.54
CA GLY A 410 -5.10 -8.32 -17.54
C GLY A 410 -3.85 -8.89 -18.20
N TYR A 411 -2.88 -9.26 -17.39
CA TYR A 411 -1.66 -9.92 -17.86
C TYR A 411 -1.12 -10.88 -16.81
N LEU A 412 -0.19 -11.73 -17.24
CA LEU A 412 0.56 -12.63 -16.37
C LEU A 412 2.00 -12.74 -16.87
N ALA A 413 2.96 -12.45 -16.01
CA ALA A 413 4.37 -12.72 -16.27
C ALA A 413 4.73 -14.07 -15.66
N MET A 414 5.30 -14.97 -16.46
CA MET A 414 5.68 -16.30 -16.03
C MET A 414 6.99 -16.73 -16.67
N TYR A 415 7.61 -17.76 -16.11
CA TYR A 415 8.80 -18.39 -16.67
C TYR A 415 8.56 -19.87 -16.89
N ASP A 416 8.88 -20.32 -18.09
CA ASP A 416 8.83 -21.72 -18.49
C ASP A 416 10.26 -22.15 -18.85
N PRO A 417 10.85 -23.17 -18.21
CA PRO A 417 12.24 -23.59 -18.49
C PRO A 417 12.52 -23.96 -19.96
N ALA A 418 11.50 -24.42 -20.71
CA ALA A 418 11.64 -24.78 -22.11
C ALA A 418 11.39 -23.61 -23.07
N ARG A 419 10.58 -22.62 -22.68
CA ARG A 419 10.17 -21.50 -23.54
C ARG A 419 10.80 -20.16 -23.15
N GLY A 420 11.29 -20.02 -21.92
CA GLY A 420 11.84 -18.79 -21.36
C GLY A 420 10.80 -17.93 -20.65
N PHE A 421 11.00 -16.61 -20.67
CA PHE A 421 10.07 -15.64 -20.08
C PHE A 421 8.86 -15.44 -21.00
N ILE A 422 7.68 -15.46 -20.42
CA ILE A 422 6.40 -15.30 -21.13
C ILE A 422 5.61 -14.15 -20.50
N LEU A 423 5.31 -13.14 -21.30
CA LEU A 423 4.29 -12.15 -20.95
C LEU A 423 2.99 -12.53 -21.64
N ARG A 424 2.02 -13.01 -20.87
CA ARG A 424 0.68 -13.35 -21.34
C ARG A 424 -0.25 -12.16 -21.18
N LEU A 425 -0.82 -11.67 -22.27
CA LEU A 425 -1.78 -10.56 -22.29
C LEU A 425 -3.19 -11.11 -22.45
N ARG A 426 -4.06 -10.85 -21.50
CA ARG A 426 -5.44 -11.34 -21.49
C ARG A 426 -6.34 -10.44 -22.33
N ARG A 427 -7.18 -11.06 -23.16
CA ARG A 427 -8.21 -10.38 -23.93
C ARG A 427 -9.44 -10.12 -23.06
N PRO A 428 -10.16 -8.99 -23.25
CA PRO A 428 -11.47 -8.81 -22.64
C PRO A 428 -12.41 -9.96 -23.01
N PRO A 429 -13.27 -10.40 -22.09
CA PRO A 429 -14.27 -11.41 -22.41
C PRO A 429 -15.26 -10.91 -23.47
N ARG A 430 -15.84 -11.84 -24.23
CA ARG A 430 -16.96 -11.51 -25.11
C ARG A 430 -18.21 -11.36 -24.28
N VAL A 431 -18.86 -10.21 -24.35
CA VAL A 431 -20.00 -9.85 -23.51
C VAL A 431 -21.19 -9.48 -24.38
N SER A 432 -22.37 -9.98 -24.03
CA SER A 432 -23.63 -9.58 -24.66
C SER A 432 -24.14 -8.25 -24.09
N VAL A 433 -24.61 -7.37 -24.95
CA VAL A 433 -25.26 -6.11 -24.51
C VAL A 433 -26.50 -6.37 -23.67
N ALA A 434 -27.32 -7.37 -24.06
CA ALA A 434 -28.57 -7.67 -23.37
C ALA A 434 -28.37 -8.40 -22.04
N ARG A 435 -27.31 -9.22 -21.93
CA ARG A 435 -26.98 -9.98 -20.71
C ARG A 435 -25.49 -9.90 -20.42
N PRO A 436 -25.01 -8.79 -19.86
CA PRO A 436 -23.57 -8.53 -19.71
C PRO A 436 -22.83 -9.53 -18.83
N LEU A 437 -23.51 -10.17 -17.89
CA LEU A 437 -22.92 -11.12 -16.95
C LEU A 437 -23.04 -12.59 -17.36
N GLN A 438 -23.83 -12.86 -18.42
CA GLN A 438 -24.11 -14.24 -18.84
C GLN A 438 -22.84 -15.02 -19.18
N GLY A 439 -22.61 -16.12 -18.47
CA GLY A 439 -21.49 -17.05 -18.69
C GLY A 439 -20.13 -16.54 -18.18
N LEU A 440 -20.07 -15.37 -17.54
CA LEU A 440 -18.85 -14.89 -16.87
C LEU A 440 -18.68 -15.61 -15.53
N THR A 441 -17.43 -15.91 -15.18
CA THR A 441 -17.07 -16.32 -13.82
C THR A 441 -16.59 -15.10 -13.06
N ILE A 442 -17.13 -14.83 -11.87
CA ILE A 442 -16.76 -13.72 -11.00
C ILE A 442 -16.41 -14.29 -9.63
N THR A 443 -15.22 -13.95 -9.12
CA THR A 443 -14.86 -14.28 -7.73
C THR A 443 -15.31 -13.15 -6.82
N VAL A 444 -16.11 -13.50 -5.82
CA VAL A 444 -16.49 -12.62 -4.72
C VAL A 444 -15.76 -13.09 -3.47
N ASP A 445 -15.04 -12.17 -2.86
CA ASP A 445 -14.20 -12.44 -1.68
C ASP A 445 -14.80 -11.78 -0.45
N PRO A 446 -15.45 -12.53 0.46
CA PRO A 446 -15.79 -11.99 1.78
C PRO A 446 -14.50 -11.74 2.56
N GLY A 447 -14.13 -10.47 2.81
CA GLY A 447 -12.90 -10.11 3.49
C GLY A 447 -12.77 -10.80 4.86
N HIS A 448 -11.50 -11.04 5.29
CA HIS A 448 -11.25 -11.74 6.56
C HIS A 448 -12.00 -13.10 6.69
N PRO A 449 -11.86 -13.89 7.78
CA PRO A 449 -10.67 -13.90 8.64
C PRO A 449 -9.40 -14.39 7.92
N PRO A 450 -8.19 -14.29 8.52
CA PRO A 450 -7.91 -13.79 9.86
C PRO A 450 -7.96 -12.26 9.95
N GLY A 451 -8.10 -11.74 11.17
CA GLY A 451 -8.15 -10.31 11.45
C GLY A 451 -9.50 -9.65 11.08
N GLY A 452 -9.47 -8.35 10.84
CA GLY A 452 -10.61 -7.51 10.53
C GLY A 452 -10.96 -6.52 11.65
N ALA A 453 -11.77 -5.51 11.31
CA ALA A 453 -12.29 -4.52 12.23
C ALA A 453 -13.34 -5.12 13.19
N VAL A 454 -13.61 -4.40 14.28
CA VAL A 454 -14.67 -4.76 15.24
C VAL A 454 -15.47 -3.50 15.57
N GLY A 455 -16.78 -3.62 15.60
CA GLY A 455 -17.68 -2.52 15.94
C GLY A 455 -18.00 -2.39 17.43
N PRO A 456 -18.72 -1.33 17.83
CA PRO A 456 -19.05 -1.03 19.22
C PRO A 456 -19.84 -2.11 19.96
N THR A 457 -20.63 -2.92 19.26
CA THR A 457 -21.35 -4.08 19.84
C THR A 457 -20.63 -5.40 19.60
N ARG A 458 -19.34 -5.36 19.23
CA ARG A 458 -18.47 -6.50 18.92
C ARG A 458 -18.84 -7.27 17.64
N LEU A 459 -19.63 -6.69 16.73
CA LEU A 459 -19.74 -7.23 15.37
C LEU A 459 -18.35 -7.21 14.75
N SER A 460 -17.84 -8.36 14.35
CA SER A 460 -16.57 -8.44 13.61
C SER A 460 -16.79 -8.20 12.12
N GLU A 461 -15.78 -7.70 11.45
CA GLU A 461 -15.82 -7.47 10.00
C GLU A 461 -16.15 -8.75 9.21
N PRO A 462 -15.49 -9.92 9.48
CA PRO A 462 -15.82 -11.15 8.76
C PRO A 462 -17.27 -11.61 8.94
N GLU A 463 -17.91 -11.32 10.09
CA GLU A 463 -19.35 -11.58 10.31
C GLU A 463 -20.23 -10.59 9.54
N GLY A 464 -19.81 -9.34 9.44
CA GLY A 464 -20.56 -8.28 8.74
C GLY A 464 -20.52 -8.43 7.21
N VAL A 465 -19.38 -8.85 6.64
CA VAL A 465 -19.20 -8.96 5.18
C VAL A 465 -19.74 -10.26 4.58
N LEU A 466 -19.77 -11.36 5.33
CA LEU A 466 -20.20 -12.65 4.78
C LEU A 466 -21.64 -12.62 4.26
N PRO A 467 -22.64 -12.13 5.01
CA PRO A 467 -24.01 -12.05 4.49
C PRO A 467 -24.16 -11.11 3.29
N VAL A 468 -23.36 -10.04 3.20
CA VAL A 468 -23.33 -9.15 2.02
C VAL A 468 -22.79 -9.91 0.81
N ALA A 469 -21.65 -10.59 0.95
CA ALA A 469 -21.03 -11.35 -0.13
C ALA A 469 -21.95 -12.50 -0.64
N MET A 470 -22.68 -13.17 0.24
CA MET A 470 -23.69 -14.17 -0.14
C MET A 470 -24.81 -13.55 -0.99
N LYS A 471 -25.31 -12.37 -0.62
CA LYS A 471 -26.30 -11.62 -1.42
C LYS A 471 -25.72 -11.16 -2.77
N VAL A 472 -24.46 -10.72 -2.80
CA VAL A 472 -23.76 -10.40 -4.07
C VAL A 472 -23.71 -11.62 -4.97
N ARG A 473 -23.35 -12.79 -4.45
CA ARG A 473 -23.38 -14.05 -5.20
C ARG A 473 -24.76 -14.31 -5.79
N ASP A 474 -25.79 -14.33 -4.96
CA ASP A 474 -27.15 -14.68 -5.37
C ASP A 474 -27.67 -13.73 -6.47
N MET A 475 -27.41 -12.43 -6.33
CA MET A 475 -27.81 -11.43 -7.33
C MET A 475 -27.01 -11.54 -8.64
N LEU A 476 -25.72 -11.88 -8.59
CA LEU A 476 -24.90 -12.11 -9.79
C LEU A 476 -25.33 -13.37 -10.53
N GLU A 477 -25.65 -14.45 -9.81
CA GLU A 477 -26.14 -15.72 -10.38
C GLU A 477 -27.52 -15.54 -11.03
N GLN A 478 -28.42 -14.78 -10.42
CA GLN A 478 -29.70 -14.41 -11.03
C GLN A 478 -29.52 -13.63 -12.35
N ARG A 479 -28.40 -12.92 -12.53
CA ARG A 479 -28.05 -12.18 -13.76
C ARG A 479 -27.21 -13.04 -14.74
N GLY A 480 -27.04 -14.35 -14.45
CA GLY A 480 -26.40 -15.32 -15.32
C GLY A 480 -24.89 -15.48 -15.20
N ALA A 481 -24.25 -14.88 -14.19
CA ALA A 481 -22.86 -15.14 -13.87
C ALA A 481 -22.70 -16.48 -13.13
N ARG A 482 -21.52 -17.07 -13.21
CA ARG A 482 -21.05 -18.10 -12.29
C ARG A 482 -20.25 -17.43 -11.18
N VAL A 483 -20.60 -17.67 -9.93
CA VAL A 483 -19.88 -17.04 -8.81
C VAL A 483 -19.02 -18.05 -8.06
N ILE A 484 -17.80 -17.64 -7.74
CA ILE A 484 -16.87 -18.35 -6.85
C ILE A 484 -16.72 -17.51 -5.60
N LEU A 485 -17.05 -18.06 -4.45
CA LEU A 485 -16.75 -17.46 -3.16
C LEU A 485 -15.40 -17.95 -2.65
N THR A 486 -14.56 -17.05 -2.14
CA THR A 486 -13.28 -17.47 -1.53
C THR A 486 -13.48 -18.18 -0.19
N ARG A 487 -14.58 -17.88 0.50
CA ARG A 487 -15.09 -18.59 1.69
C ARG A 487 -16.61 -18.52 1.76
N THR A 488 -17.22 -19.49 2.43
CA THR A 488 -18.67 -19.58 2.67
C THR A 488 -19.03 -19.64 4.15
N ASN A 489 -18.04 -19.64 5.03
CA ASN A 489 -18.16 -19.74 6.47
C ASN A 489 -17.12 -18.82 7.13
N MET A 490 -16.89 -18.98 8.43
CA MET A 490 -15.93 -18.17 9.21
C MET A 490 -14.52 -18.78 9.27
N ASP A 491 -14.24 -19.83 8.51
CA ASP A 491 -12.89 -20.39 8.46
C ASP A 491 -11.90 -19.39 7.81
N PRO A 492 -10.69 -19.27 8.35
CA PRO A 492 -9.69 -18.36 7.81
C PRO A 492 -9.20 -18.84 6.44
N VAL A 493 -9.10 -17.90 5.50
CA VAL A 493 -8.50 -18.13 4.19
C VAL A 493 -7.27 -17.25 4.06
N ASP A 494 -6.14 -17.85 3.73
CA ASP A 494 -4.90 -17.11 3.50
C ASP A 494 -5.08 -15.99 2.48
N LEU A 495 -4.44 -14.86 2.74
CA LEU A 495 -4.61 -13.65 1.93
C LEU A 495 -4.19 -13.85 0.47
N HIS A 496 -3.09 -14.60 0.24
CA HIS A 496 -2.60 -14.87 -1.12
C HIS A 496 -3.48 -15.89 -1.85
N LEU A 497 -4.02 -16.86 -1.13
CA LEU A 497 -4.90 -17.90 -1.71
C LEU A 497 -6.16 -17.32 -2.37
N ARG A 498 -6.67 -16.16 -1.89
CA ARG A 498 -7.85 -15.50 -2.46
C ARG A 498 -7.65 -15.11 -3.93
N SER A 499 -6.50 -14.53 -4.25
CA SER A 499 -6.11 -14.20 -5.64
C SER A 499 -5.86 -15.45 -6.48
N VAL A 500 -5.27 -16.49 -5.88
CA VAL A 500 -5.04 -17.79 -6.54
C VAL A 500 -6.36 -18.44 -6.96
N ILE A 501 -7.35 -18.48 -6.07
CA ILE A 501 -8.69 -19.00 -6.37
C ILE A 501 -9.29 -18.29 -7.59
N ALA A 502 -9.24 -16.95 -7.62
CA ALA A 502 -9.77 -16.17 -8.73
C ALA A 502 -9.02 -16.46 -10.05
N ARG A 503 -7.70 -16.62 -10.02
CA ARG A 503 -6.89 -16.95 -11.19
C ARG A 503 -7.14 -18.37 -11.70
N GLN A 504 -7.12 -19.36 -10.82
CA GLN A 504 -7.33 -20.78 -11.17
C GLN A 504 -8.72 -21.05 -11.73
N THR A 505 -9.74 -20.32 -11.26
CA THR A 505 -11.09 -20.39 -11.80
C THR A 505 -11.29 -19.54 -13.07
N ASN A 506 -10.22 -18.91 -13.57
CA ASN A 506 -10.22 -18.01 -14.73
C ASN A 506 -11.28 -16.90 -14.62
N SER A 507 -11.47 -16.37 -13.43
CA SER A 507 -12.49 -15.35 -13.15
C SER A 507 -12.28 -14.10 -14.00
N SER A 508 -13.38 -13.45 -14.36
CA SER A 508 -13.39 -12.20 -15.12
C SER A 508 -13.28 -10.96 -14.22
N ALA A 509 -13.51 -11.11 -12.93
CA ALA A 509 -13.24 -10.08 -11.92
C ALA A 509 -13.05 -10.74 -10.56
N LEU A 510 -12.28 -10.07 -9.70
CA LEU A 510 -12.18 -10.35 -8.27
C LEU A 510 -12.71 -9.14 -7.50
N VAL A 511 -13.77 -9.33 -6.74
CA VAL A 511 -14.42 -8.27 -5.96
C VAL A 511 -14.45 -8.67 -4.50
N SER A 512 -13.65 -7.97 -3.68
CA SER A 512 -13.56 -8.23 -2.25
C SER A 512 -14.47 -7.27 -1.47
N ILE A 513 -15.24 -7.81 -0.54
CA ILE A 513 -16.21 -7.08 0.29
C ILE A 513 -15.62 -6.87 1.68
N HIS A 514 -15.47 -5.63 2.07
CA HIS A 514 -14.83 -5.18 3.30
C HIS A 514 -15.63 -4.12 4.04
N LEU A 515 -15.23 -3.87 5.29
CA LEU A 515 -15.73 -2.81 6.15
C LEU A 515 -14.53 -2.06 6.73
N ASN A 516 -14.52 -0.76 6.54
CA ASN A 516 -13.40 0.07 6.88
C ASN A 516 -13.26 0.33 8.39
N ALA A 517 -12.07 0.67 8.82
CA ALA A 517 -11.73 1.16 10.15
C ALA A 517 -10.57 2.14 10.07
N PHE A 518 -10.42 2.97 11.10
CA PHE A 518 -9.28 3.89 11.20
C PHE A 518 -8.16 3.29 12.05
N GLY A 519 -6.93 3.65 11.68
CA GLY A 519 -5.78 3.49 12.55
C GLY A 519 -5.77 4.52 13.68
N ASP A 520 -4.98 4.24 14.72
CA ASP A 520 -4.80 5.13 15.87
C ASP A 520 -4.48 6.57 15.47
N GLY A 521 -5.07 7.52 16.18
CA GLY A 521 -4.84 8.96 16.01
C GLY A 521 -5.68 9.63 14.91
N VAL A 522 -6.38 8.87 14.09
CA VAL A 522 -7.24 9.45 13.04
C VAL A 522 -8.59 9.85 13.64
N ASN A 523 -8.99 11.12 13.41
CA ASN A 523 -10.34 11.55 13.81
C ASN A 523 -11.38 10.91 12.88
N PRO A 524 -12.28 10.06 13.40
CA PRO A 524 -13.23 9.33 12.56
C PRO A 524 -14.32 10.23 11.96
N PHE A 525 -14.77 11.27 12.67
CA PHE A 525 -15.99 12.00 12.34
C PHE A 525 -16.01 12.68 10.96
N PRO A 526 -14.95 13.35 10.49
CA PRO A 526 -14.95 13.95 9.15
C PRO A 526 -14.65 12.95 8.01
N ASN A 527 -14.27 11.70 8.33
CA ASN A 527 -13.62 10.81 7.35
C ASN A 527 -14.41 9.54 7.05
N VAL A 528 -15.62 9.37 7.61
CA VAL A 528 -16.45 8.18 7.38
C VAL A 528 -17.24 8.26 6.08
N GLY A 529 -17.44 7.11 5.44
CA GLY A 529 -18.16 6.99 4.17
C GLY A 529 -17.92 5.66 3.47
N THR A 530 -18.11 5.63 2.17
CA THR A 530 -17.94 4.47 1.29
C THR A 530 -16.81 4.74 0.30
N SER A 531 -15.93 3.78 0.09
CA SER A 531 -14.86 3.87 -0.91
C SER A 531 -14.61 2.55 -1.63
N THR A 532 -13.95 2.62 -2.78
CA THR A 532 -13.49 1.44 -3.50
C THR A 532 -11.99 1.56 -3.78
N LEU A 533 -11.24 0.50 -3.47
CA LEU A 533 -9.81 0.47 -3.62
C LEU A 533 -9.40 -0.35 -4.84
N PHE A 534 -8.37 0.09 -5.54
CA PHE A 534 -7.77 -0.64 -6.66
C PHE A 534 -6.26 -0.40 -6.71
N PHE A 535 -5.53 -1.26 -7.43
CA PHE A 535 -4.08 -1.08 -7.59
C PHE A 535 -3.66 -1.02 -9.06
N HIS A 536 -4.14 -1.90 -9.93
CA HIS A 536 -3.77 -1.89 -11.35
C HIS A 536 -4.71 -1.01 -12.18
N PRO A 537 -4.21 -0.32 -13.22
CA PRO A 537 -5.01 0.55 -14.07
C PRO A 537 -6.22 -0.14 -14.72
N GLN A 538 -6.12 -1.44 -15.06
CA GLN A 538 -7.26 -2.20 -15.61
C GLN A 538 -8.42 -2.36 -14.63
N SER A 539 -8.17 -2.18 -13.33
CA SER A 539 -9.21 -2.29 -12.28
C SER A 539 -9.95 -0.98 -12.03
N GLU A 540 -9.37 0.16 -12.43
CA GLU A 540 -9.95 1.49 -12.16
C GLU A 540 -11.36 1.69 -12.75
N PRO A 541 -11.66 1.25 -13.99
CA PRO A 541 -13.02 1.39 -14.53
C PRO A 541 -14.05 0.57 -13.75
N LEU A 542 -13.70 -0.64 -13.29
CA LEU A 542 -14.56 -1.46 -12.42
C LEU A 542 -14.77 -0.76 -11.06
N ALA A 543 -13.70 -0.26 -10.44
CA ALA A 543 -13.77 0.44 -9.16
C ALA A 543 -14.70 1.66 -9.23
N ARG A 544 -14.60 2.45 -10.29
CA ARG A 544 -15.43 3.65 -10.51
C ARG A 544 -16.91 3.33 -10.64
N LEU A 545 -17.25 2.30 -11.40
CA LEU A 545 -18.65 1.91 -11.62
C LEU A 545 -19.26 1.22 -10.39
N VAL A 546 -18.48 0.42 -9.66
CA VAL A 546 -18.92 -0.17 -8.38
C VAL A 546 -19.10 0.91 -7.32
N GLN A 547 -18.17 1.88 -7.21
CA GLN A 547 -18.34 3.02 -6.31
C GLN A 547 -19.64 3.78 -6.62
N ALA A 548 -19.90 4.10 -7.89
CA ALA A 548 -21.13 4.78 -8.28
C ALA A 548 -22.40 3.96 -7.96
N GLY A 549 -22.32 2.62 -8.08
CA GLY A 549 -23.39 1.72 -7.67
C GLY A 549 -23.66 1.78 -6.18
N MET A 550 -22.62 1.64 -5.35
CA MET A 550 -22.73 1.73 -3.90
C MET A 550 -23.28 3.08 -3.45
N MET A 551 -22.85 4.18 -4.06
CA MET A 551 -23.32 5.51 -3.72
C MET A 551 -24.82 5.71 -3.97
N ARG A 552 -25.39 5.07 -4.99
CA ARG A 552 -26.84 5.12 -5.24
C ARG A 552 -27.68 4.37 -4.19
N GLU A 553 -27.10 3.32 -3.60
CA GLU A 553 -27.84 2.40 -2.76
C GLU A 553 -27.62 2.64 -1.26
N MET A 554 -26.43 3.02 -0.83
CA MET A 554 -26.06 2.92 0.58
C MET A 554 -26.39 4.15 1.42
N GLY A 555 -26.51 5.33 0.82
CA GLY A 555 -26.84 6.57 1.56
C GLY A 555 -25.73 7.07 2.49
N LEU A 556 -24.49 6.67 2.23
CA LEU A 556 -23.30 7.12 2.93
C LEU A 556 -22.55 8.17 2.10
N ARG A 557 -21.63 8.88 2.73
CA ARG A 557 -20.78 9.86 2.06
C ARG A 557 -19.86 9.16 1.06
N ASP A 558 -19.68 9.77 -0.11
CA ASP A 558 -18.71 9.32 -1.11
C ASP A 558 -17.29 9.73 -0.69
N LEU A 559 -16.44 8.74 -0.45
CA LEU A 559 -15.01 8.93 -0.26
C LEU A 559 -14.23 8.68 -1.56
N GLY A 560 -14.89 8.27 -2.64
CA GLY A 560 -14.30 8.05 -3.96
C GLY A 560 -13.60 6.71 -4.11
N ILE A 561 -12.80 6.63 -5.17
CA ILE A 561 -11.93 5.49 -5.44
C ILE A 561 -10.49 5.84 -5.10
N HIS A 562 -9.73 4.87 -4.55
CA HIS A 562 -8.35 5.11 -4.15
C HIS A 562 -7.41 4.08 -4.78
N TYR A 563 -6.31 4.59 -5.34
CA TYR A 563 -5.17 3.77 -5.70
C TYR A 563 -4.43 3.34 -4.42
N GLN A 564 -4.42 2.05 -4.13
CA GLN A 564 -3.78 1.53 -2.93
C GLN A 564 -3.10 0.19 -3.18
N ASN A 565 -1.86 0.08 -2.73
CA ASN A 565 -1.05 -1.13 -2.89
C ASN A 565 -1.38 -2.17 -1.82
N ILE A 566 -2.43 -2.95 -2.05
CA ILE A 566 -2.93 -4.01 -1.16
C ILE A 566 -2.99 -5.36 -1.88
N ALA A 567 -2.88 -6.45 -1.13
CA ALA A 567 -2.66 -7.79 -1.68
C ALA A 567 -3.70 -8.20 -2.75
N ILE A 568 -4.99 -8.09 -2.44
CA ILE A 568 -6.07 -8.44 -3.38
C ILE A 568 -6.01 -7.59 -4.67
N GLY A 569 -5.72 -6.29 -4.52
CA GLY A 569 -5.61 -5.37 -5.67
C GLY A 569 -4.44 -5.66 -6.60
N ARG A 570 -3.40 -6.39 -6.14
CA ARG A 570 -2.20 -6.71 -6.94
C ARG A 570 -2.43 -7.78 -8.02
N THR A 571 -3.59 -8.42 -8.03
CA THR A 571 -3.93 -9.41 -9.06
C THR A 571 -3.84 -8.79 -10.44
N THR A 572 -2.95 -9.33 -11.29
CA THR A 572 -2.72 -8.81 -12.64
C THR A 572 -3.58 -9.47 -13.71
N TRP A 573 -4.10 -10.69 -13.44
CA TRP A 573 -4.80 -11.52 -14.43
C TRP A 573 -6.18 -10.99 -14.80
N MET A 574 -6.85 -10.25 -13.92
CA MET A 574 -8.17 -9.68 -14.12
C MET A 574 -8.34 -8.39 -13.31
N PRO A 575 -9.34 -7.55 -13.63
CA PRO A 575 -9.72 -6.45 -12.74
C PRO A 575 -10.04 -6.95 -11.33
N SER A 576 -9.42 -6.31 -10.34
CA SER A 576 -9.55 -6.67 -8.93
C SER A 576 -9.73 -5.42 -8.08
N ILE A 577 -10.77 -5.41 -7.23
CA ILE A 577 -11.14 -4.28 -6.38
C ILE A 577 -11.50 -4.72 -4.97
N ILE A 578 -11.43 -3.79 -4.03
CA ILE A 578 -11.91 -3.95 -2.67
C ILE A 578 -12.97 -2.88 -2.42
N CYS A 579 -14.14 -3.30 -1.98
CA CYS A 579 -15.25 -2.45 -1.63
C CYS A 579 -15.24 -2.20 -0.12
N GLU A 580 -14.97 -0.98 0.32
CA GLU A 580 -15.03 -0.52 1.71
C GLU A 580 -16.40 0.12 1.93
N GLY A 581 -17.41 -0.69 2.20
CA GLY A 581 -18.80 -0.25 2.16
C GLY A 581 -19.18 0.71 3.28
N ALA A 582 -18.68 0.49 4.49
CA ALA A 582 -19.02 1.28 5.67
C ALA A 582 -17.92 1.18 6.73
N PHE A 583 -17.92 2.09 7.71
CA PHE A 583 -17.01 2.06 8.86
C PHE A 583 -17.65 1.32 10.04
N LEU A 584 -17.12 0.15 10.35
CA LEU A 584 -17.71 -0.74 11.38
C LEU A 584 -17.68 -0.13 12.79
N MET A 585 -16.71 0.72 13.08
CA MET A 585 -16.58 1.39 14.37
C MET A 585 -17.62 2.49 14.63
N VAL A 586 -18.37 2.91 13.59
CA VAL A 586 -19.42 3.95 13.70
C VAL A 586 -20.75 3.32 14.12
N PRO A 587 -21.35 3.73 15.25
CA PRO A 587 -22.56 3.11 15.79
C PRO A 587 -23.71 2.93 14.81
N GLU A 588 -24.02 3.95 14.03
CA GLU A 588 -25.13 3.94 13.07
C GLU A 588 -24.83 3.00 11.88
N GLN A 589 -23.58 2.94 11.45
CA GLN A 589 -23.16 2.09 10.34
C GLN A 589 -23.05 0.62 10.77
N GLU A 590 -22.53 0.33 11.97
CA GLU A 590 -22.55 -1.01 12.54
C GLU A 590 -24.00 -1.52 12.67
N ASN A 591 -24.90 -0.67 13.18
CA ASN A 591 -26.32 -1.04 13.30
C ASN A 591 -26.93 -1.33 11.93
N ALA A 592 -26.69 -0.51 10.93
CA ALA A 592 -27.18 -0.72 9.56
C ALA A 592 -26.70 -2.07 9.00
N LEU A 593 -25.41 -2.40 9.16
CA LEU A 593 -24.83 -3.66 8.69
C LEU A 593 -25.47 -4.92 9.29
N LYS A 594 -26.12 -4.83 10.45
CA LYS A 594 -26.88 -5.91 11.07
C LYS A 594 -28.25 -6.13 10.42
N THR A 595 -28.73 -5.18 9.62
CA THR A 595 -30.05 -5.28 8.99
C THR A 595 -29.95 -5.94 7.61
N PRO A 596 -30.84 -6.91 7.29
CA PRO A 596 -30.90 -7.52 5.96
C PRO A 596 -31.12 -6.51 4.84
N GLU A 597 -31.85 -5.42 5.12
CA GLU A 597 -32.11 -4.33 4.18
C GLU A 597 -30.82 -3.65 3.74
N PHE A 598 -29.97 -3.22 4.67
CA PHE A 598 -28.72 -2.51 4.34
C PHE A 598 -27.70 -3.43 3.67
N GLN A 599 -27.62 -4.70 4.13
CA GLN A 599 -26.81 -5.73 3.48
C GLN A 599 -27.23 -5.93 2.01
N GLU A 600 -28.54 -5.92 1.73
CA GLU A 600 -29.06 -6.02 0.37
C GLU A 600 -28.74 -4.78 -0.48
N ARG A 601 -28.85 -3.58 0.10
CA ARG A 601 -28.49 -2.31 -0.55
C ARG A 601 -27.01 -2.29 -0.93
N TYR A 602 -26.14 -2.73 -0.02
CA TYR A 602 -24.70 -2.85 -0.28
C TYR A 602 -24.46 -3.84 -1.42
N ALA A 603 -25.03 -5.02 -1.35
CA ALA A 603 -24.89 -6.05 -2.38
C ALA A 603 -25.40 -5.56 -3.76
N ARG A 604 -26.55 -4.90 -3.80
CA ARG A 604 -27.15 -4.36 -5.03
C ARG A 604 -26.25 -3.30 -5.65
N GLY A 605 -25.70 -2.38 -4.86
CA GLY A 605 -24.77 -1.37 -5.34
C GLY A 605 -23.53 -1.97 -6.00
N VAL A 606 -22.95 -3.00 -5.38
CA VAL A 606 -21.80 -3.73 -5.93
C VAL A 606 -22.17 -4.43 -7.24
N VAL A 607 -23.28 -5.16 -7.27
CA VAL A 607 -23.72 -5.96 -8.43
C VAL A 607 -24.07 -5.07 -9.61
N ASP A 608 -24.77 -3.96 -9.39
CA ASP A 608 -25.12 -3.00 -10.44
C ASP A 608 -23.87 -2.36 -11.05
N GLY A 609 -22.85 -2.06 -10.21
CA GLY A 609 -21.57 -1.55 -10.67
C GLY A 609 -20.80 -2.57 -11.51
N ILE A 610 -20.77 -3.84 -11.09
CA ILE A 610 -20.15 -4.94 -11.85
C ILE A 610 -20.84 -5.10 -13.20
N GLU A 611 -22.17 -5.14 -13.22
CA GLU A 611 -22.93 -5.26 -14.48
C GLU A 611 -22.68 -4.07 -15.40
N ALA A 612 -22.68 -2.86 -14.86
CA ALA A 612 -22.38 -1.65 -15.62
C ALA A 612 -20.98 -1.72 -16.25
N TYR A 613 -19.98 -2.20 -15.50
CA TYR A 613 -18.62 -2.39 -16.02
C TYR A 613 -18.59 -3.36 -17.20
N PHE A 614 -19.15 -4.56 -17.05
CA PHE A 614 -19.15 -5.53 -18.15
C PHE A 614 -19.98 -5.06 -19.35
N ARG A 615 -21.04 -4.28 -19.14
CA ARG A 615 -21.78 -3.63 -20.24
C ARG A 615 -20.92 -2.69 -21.08
N THR A 616 -19.91 -2.03 -20.49
CA THR A 616 -18.96 -1.20 -21.26
C THR A 616 -18.06 -2.02 -22.19
N LEU A 617 -17.89 -3.32 -21.92
CA LEU A 617 -17.08 -4.23 -22.73
C LEU A 617 -17.91 -4.89 -23.86
N ALA A 618 -19.24 -4.78 -23.82
CA ALA A 618 -20.12 -5.34 -24.84
C ALA A 618 -19.94 -4.64 -26.19
N ARG A 619 -20.06 -5.40 -27.27
CA ARG A 619 -19.88 -4.93 -28.66
C ARG A 619 -21.08 -5.29 -29.49
#